data_d9e4646c51ac56b046d98eff868a996f
#
_entry.id   d9e4646c51ac56b046d98eff868a996f
#
_cell.length_a   1.000
_cell.length_b   1.000
_cell.length_c   1.000
_cell.angle_alpha   90.00
_cell.angle_beta   90.00
_cell.angle_gamma   90.00
#
_symmetry.space_group_name_H-M   'P 1'
#
loop_
_entity.id
_entity.type
_entity.pdbx_description
1 polymer ?
#
loop_
_entity_poly.entity_id
_entity_poly.type
_entity_poly.pdbx_seq_one_letter_code
_entity_poly.pdbx_strand_id
1 'polypeptide(L)'
;MNYAKLLNTGAAIMKRLLLAAVGTILIATTATPPVLANKTAVNSNVVQSQIQNNITPFNLVSLAYQGEFKNQDVPGYNSLLTAIRFGEISAKDLVKHGIDAGRLSPDTINDSEYISAVNSQLKRLSKN
;
A
#
# COMPACT_ATOMS: atom_id res chain seq x y z
N MET A 1 25.04 26.88 -26.54
CA MET A 1 23.59 26.83 -26.43
C MET A 1 23.24 26.40 -25.01
N ASN A 2 22.70 27.32 -24.22
CA ASN A 2 22.46 27.13 -22.81
C ASN A 2 21.08 26.51 -22.58
N TYR A 3 21.02 25.22 -22.42
CA TYR A 3 19.79 24.51 -22.05
C TYR A 3 19.33 24.74 -20.60
N ALA A 4 20.16 25.35 -19.78
CA ALA A 4 19.84 25.66 -18.38
C ALA A 4 18.77 26.75 -18.20
N LYS A 5 18.44 27.52 -19.24
CA LYS A 5 17.50 28.64 -19.14
C LYS A 5 16.03 28.25 -19.34
N LEU A 6 15.77 27.07 -19.87
CA LEU A 6 14.41 26.56 -20.15
C LEU A 6 13.76 25.84 -18.97
N LEU A 7 14.54 25.41 -17.98
CA LEU A 7 14.02 24.67 -16.82
C LEU A 7 13.49 25.57 -15.68
N ASN A 8 13.75 26.88 -15.77
CA ASN A 8 13.38 27.81 -14.69
C ASN A 8 12.06 28.55 -14.92
N THR A 9 11.43 28.37 -16.08
CA THR A 9 10.18 29.07 -16.41
C THR A 9 8.94 28.33 -15.91
N GLY A 10 9.05 27.03 -15.61
CA GLY A 10 7.93 26.21 -15.12
C GLY A 10 7.63 26.38 -13.63
N ALA A 11 8.63 26.79 -12.84
CA ALA A 11 8.47 26.90 -11.38
C ALA A 11 7.80 28.22 -10.93
N ALA A 12 7.78 29.23 -11.77
CA ALA A 12 7.21 30.55 -11.43
C ALA A 12 5.68 30.64 -11.64
N ILE A 13 5.09 29.71 -12.34
CA ILE A 13 3.64 29.75 -12.71
C ILE A 13 2.76 29.12 -11.61
N MET A 14 3.31 28.28 -10.75
CA MET A 14 2.53 27.60 -9.70
C MET A 14 2.36 28.40 -8.40
N LYS A 15 2.95 29.58 -8.29
CA LYS A 15 2.86 30.40 -7.06
C LYS A 15 1.74 31.44 -7.04
N ARG A 16 0.90 31.51 -8.06
CA ARG A 16 -0.11 32.59 -8.17
C ARG A 16 -1.57 32.14 -8.07
N LEU A 17 -1.86 30.93 -7.64
CA LEU A 17 -3.23 30.40 -7.54
C LEU A 17 -3.69 30.14 -6.09
N LEU A 18 -3.18 30.92 -5.15
CA LEU A 18 -3.65 30.90 -3.76
C LEU A 18 -4.06 32.32 -3.32
N LEU A 19 -5.12 32.83 -3.90
CA LEU A 19 -5.79 34.01 -3.36
C LEU A 19 -7.27 34.02 -3.78
N ALA A 20 -8.09 34.06 -2.75
CA ALA A 20 -9.49 34.43 -2.73
C ALA A 20 -10.49 33.27 -2.70
N ALA A 21 -10.99 33.03 -1.51
CA ALA A 21 -12.40 33.12 -1.18
C ALA A 21 -12.61 33.09 0.33
N VAL A 22 -12.57 34.25 0.95
CA VAL A 22 -13.18 34.45 2.26
C VAL A 22 -14.68 34.60 2.02
N GLY A 23 -15.41 33.54 2.20
CA GLY A 23 -16.87 33.55 2.24
C GLY A 23 -17.32 33.42 3.69
N THR A 24 -17.64 34.54 4.33
CA THR A 24 -18.33 34.58 5.62
C THR A 24 -19.78 34.16 5.43
N ILE A 25 -20.12 32.96 5.89
CA ILE A 25 -21.52 32.54 6.04
C ILE A 25 -21.87 32.60 7.51
N LEU A 26 -22.66 33.61 7.88
CA LEU A 26 -23.38 33.69 9.13
C LEU A 26 -24.58 32.72 9.07
N ILE A 27 -24.48 31.62 9.82
CA ILE A 27 -25.62 30.70 9.99
C ILE A 27 -26.13 30.85 11.41
N ALA A 28 -27.41 31.23 11.51
CA ALA A 28 -28.16 31.38 12.73
C ALA A 28 -28.20 30.08 13.54
N THR A 29 -27.92 30.22 14.83
CA THR A 29 -28.01 29.16 15.84
C THR A 29 -29.47 28.82 16.11
N THR A 30 -29.88 27.60 15.79
CA THR A 30 -31.02 26.96 16.44
C THR A 30 -30.46 25.94 17.44
N ALA A 31 -30.75 26.18 18.71
CA ALA A 31 -30.37 25.31 19.81
C ALA A 31 -31.15 24.00 19.72
N THR A 32 -30.44 22.89 19.42
CA THR A 32 -30.94 21.55 19.69
C THR A 32 -30.10 20.93 20.80
N PRO A 33 -30.67 20.16 21.73
CA PRO A 33 -29.94 19.61 22.88
C PRO A 33 -28.89 18.60 22.41
N PRO A 34 -27.74 18.50 23.10
CA PRO A 34 -26.71 17.56 22.74
C PRO A 34 -27.15 16.15 23.06
N VAL A 35 -27.46 15.38 22.03
CA VAL A 35 -27.42 13.92 22.13
C VAL A 35 -25.94 13.55 22.26
N LEU A 36 -25.55 13.05 23.42
CA LEU A 36 -24.26 12.42 23.68
C LEU A 36 -24.13 11.17 22.81
N ALA A 37 -23.89 11.38 21.52
CA ALA A 37 -23.31 10.32 20.70
C ALA A 37 -21.82 10.29 20.99
N ASN A 38 -21.42 9.34 21.80
CA ASN A 38 -20.02 9.00 22.03
C ASN A 38 -19.45 8.49 20.71
N LYS A 39 -19.16 9.41 19.78
CA LYS A 39 -18.36 9.13 18.60
C LYS A 39 -16.92 9.01 19.08
N THR A 40 -16.55 7.79 19.42
CA THR A 40 -15.15 7.39 19.32
C THR A 40 -14.76 7.72 17.88
N ALA A 41 -14.05 8.81 17.69
CA ALA A 41 -13.43 9.11 16.42
C ALA A 41 -12.39 8.02 16.19
N VAL A 42 -12.82 6.92 15.59
CA VAL A 42 -11.91 5.92 15.06
C VAL A 42 -11.16 6.65 13.97
N ASN A 43 -9.89 6.93 14.25
CA ASN A 43 -9.03 7.65 13.33
C ASN A 43 -8.88 6.78 12.08
N SER A 44 -9.68 7.08 11.06
CA SER A 44 -9.78 6.29 9.82
C SER A 44 -8.41 6.05 9.17
N ASN A 45 -7.46 6.96 9.41
CA ASN A 45 -6.09 6.83 8.90
C ASN A 45 -5.29 5.71 9.60
N VAL A 46 -5.55 5.47 10.91
CA VAL A 46 -4.88 4.39 11.65
C VAL A 46 -5.44 3.02 11.24
N VAL A 47 -6.76 2.93 11.04
CA VAL A 47 -7.41 1.70 10.58
C VAL A 47 -6.98 1.36 9.14
N GLN A 48 -6.89 2.36 8.28
CA GLN A 48 -6.43 2.18 6.89
C GLN A 48 -4.98 1.70 6.84
N SER A 49 -4.09 2.27 7.65
CA SER A 49 -2.68 1.85 7.74
C SER A 49 -2.53 0.44 8.29
N GLN A 50 -3.35 0.05 9.26
CA GLN A 50 -3.29 -1.30 9.84
C GLN A 50 -3.87 -2.37 8.90
N ILE A 51 -4.88 -2.03 8.09
CA ILE A 51 -5.43 -2.94 7.09
C ILE A 51 -4.42 -3.18 5.95
N GLN A 52 -3.65 -2.17 5.57
CA GLN A 52 -2.63 -2.28 4.51
C GLN A 52 -1.40 -3.08 4.96
N ASN A 53 -1.08 -3.07 6.26
CA ASN A 53 0.15 -3.68 6.77
C ASN A 53 -0.01 -5.11 7.32
N ASN A 54 -1.18 -5.73 7.18
CA ASN A 54 -1.47 -7.06 7.72
C ASN A 54 -2.24 -7.94 6.74
N ILE A 55 -1.78 -8.02 5.49
CA ILE A 55 -2.35 -9.01 4.57
C ILE A 55 -1.98 -10.41 5.02
N THR A 56 -2.90 -11.35 4.86
CA THR A 56 -2.67 -12.75 5.22
C THR A 56 -1.65 -13.40 4.27
N PRO A 57 -0.96 -14.47 4.70
CA PRO A 57 -0.07 -15.24 3.82
C PRO A 57 -0.73 -15.70 2.52
N PHE A 58 -2.00 -16.09 2.59
CA PHE A 58 -2.79 -16.45 1.42
C PHE A 58 -2.97 -15.28 0.46
N ASN A 59 -3.35 -14.12 0.98
CA ASN A 59 -3.55 -12.92 0.16
C ASN A 59 -2.24 -12.45 -0.48
N LEU A 60 -1.11 -12.52 0.24
CA LEU A 60 0.20 -12.18 -0.30
C LEU A 60 0.54 -13.06 -1.53
N VAL A 61 0.37 -14.37 -1.40
CA VAL A 61 0.63 -15.32 -2.49
C VAL A 61 -0.35 -15.11 -3.65
N SER A 62 -1.62 -14.82 -3.35
CA SER A 62 -2.63 -14.52 -4.38
C SER A 62 -2.29 -13.25 -5.17
N LEU A 63 -1.84 -12.18 -4.50
CA LEU A 63 -1.40 -10.93 -5.15
C LEU A 63 -0.17 -11.17 -6.03
N ALA A 64 0.80 -11.96 -5.56
CA ALA A 64 1.96 -12.34 -6.36
C ALA A 64 1.54 -13.13 -7.60
N TYR A 65 0.64 -14.10 -7.45
CA TYR A 65 0.12 -14.87 -8.57
C TYR A 65 -0.58 -13.98 -9.60
N GLN A 66 -1.37 -12.99 -9.15
CA GLN A 66 -2.02 -12.01 -10.03
C GLN A 66 -1.05 -11.04 -10.69
N GLY A 67 0.22 -11.04 -10.29
CA GLY A 67 1.28 -10.19 -10.86
C GLY A 67 1.34 -8.79 -10.25
N GLU A 68 0.84 -8.59 -9.04
CA GLU A 68 0.90 -7.30 -8.34
C GLU A 68 2.34 -6.82 -8.13
N PHE A 69 3.29 -7.74 -7.99
CA PHE A 69 4.70 -7.44 -7.74
C PHE A 69 5.57 -7.49 -9.00
N LYS A 70 4.99 -7.41 -10.21
CA LYS A 70 5.75 -7.41 -11.46
C LYS A 70 6.77 -6.27 -11.57
N ASN A 71 6.47 -5.13 -10.98
CA ASN A 71 7.36 -3.98 -10.94
C ASN A 71 8.58 -4.17 -10.01
N GLN A 72 8.62 -5.29 -9.30
CA GLN A 72 9.68 -5.70 -8.37
C GLN A 72 10.31 -7.02 -8.81
N ASP A 73 10.29 -7.30 -10.11
CA ASP A 73 10.86 -8.50 -10.73
C ASP A 73 10.25 -9.84 -10.26
N VAL A 74 9.07 -9.80 -9.62
CA VAL A 74 8.32 -11.01 -9.29
C VAL A 74 7.36 -11.32 -10.43
N PRO A 75 7.54 -12.43 -11.15
CA PRO A 75 6.65 -12.79 -12.25
C PRO A 75 5.26 -13.17 -11.72
N GLY A 76 4.24 -13.04 -12.57
CA GLY A 76 2.89 -13.47 -12.25
C GLY A 76 2.49 -14.76 -12.95
N TYR A 77 1.35 -15.33 -12.54
CA TYR A 77 0.71 -16.49 -13.18
C TYR A 77 1.66 -17.71 -13.32
N ASN A 78 1.68 -18.35 -14.46
CA ASN A 78 2.49 -19.53 -14.72
C ASN A 78 4.00 -19.29 -14.57
N SER A 79 4.47 -18.09 -14.84
CA SER A 79 5.89 -17.74 -14.65
C SER A 79 6.28 -17.73 -13.17
N LEU A 80 5.36 -17.33 -12.28
CA LEU A 80 5.57 -17.43 -10.85
C LEU A 80 5.67 -18.90 -10.41
N LEU A 81 4.81 -19.76 -10.93
CA LEU A 81 4.87 -21.22 -10.61
C LEU A 81 6.21 -21.81 -11.02
N THR A 82 6.71 -21.41 -12.17
CA THR A 82 8.02 -21.82 -12.68
C THR A 82 9.13 -21.33 -11.77
N ALA A 83 9.14 -20.03 -11.42
CA ALA A 83 10.13 -19.44 -10.52
C ALA A 83 10.14 -20.11 -9.12
N ILE A 84 8.97 -20.45 -8.58
CA ILE A 84 8.86 -21.19 -7.31
C ILE A 84 9.46 -22.60 -7.44
N ARG A 85 9.16 -23.32 -8.51
CA ARG A 85 9.65 -24.69 -8.74
C ARG A 85 11.17 -24.73 -8.90
N PHE A 86 11.76 -23.74 -9.54
CA PHE A 86 13.20 -23.61 -9.70
C PHE A 86 13.90 -22.98 -8.48
N GLY A 87 13.14 -22.54 -7.48
CA GLY A 87 13.70 -21.92 -6.28
C GLY A 87 14.18 -20.48 -6.47
N GLU A 88 13.80 -19.84 -7.58
CA GLU A 88 14.12 -18.44 -7.87
C GLU A 88 13.37 -17.46 -6.97
N ILE A 89 12.17 -17.84 -6.52
CA ILE A 89 11.35 -17.09 -5.58
C ILE A 89 11.07 -17.95 -4.34
N SER A 90 11.55 -17.47 -3.20
CA SER A 90 11.28 -18.08 -1.89
C SER A 90 10.16 -17.33 -1.13
N ALA A 91 9.66 -17.96 -0.07
CA ALA A 91 8.69 -17.31 0.82
C ALA A 91 9.23 -16.01 1.43
N LYS A 92 10.52 -15.98 1.78
CA LYS A 92 11.16 -14.81 2.36
C LYS A 92 11.30 -13.67 1.34
N ASP A 93 11.62 -14.00 0.09
CA ASP A 93 11.68 -13.01 -1.00
C ASP A 93 10.31 -12.39 -1.22
N LEU A 94 9.27 -13.22 -1.25
CA LEU A 94 7.90 -12.72 -1.42
C LEU A 94 7.44 -11.82 -0.27
N VAL A 95 7.79 -12.15 0.98
CA VAL A 95 7.53 -11.29 2.14
C VAL A 95 8.26 -9.95 1.99
N LYS A 96 9.53 -9.98 1.56
CA LYS A 96 10.30 -8.76 1.28
C LYS A 96 9.62 -7.88 0.22
N HIS A 97 9.19 -8.46 -0.89
CA HIS A 97 8.47 -7.72 -1.92
C HIS A 97 7.13 -7.16 -1.41
N GLY A 98 6.44 -7.88 -0.53
CA GLY A 98 5.24 -7.38 0.14
C GLY A 98 5.51 -6.18 1.05
N ILE A 99 6.66 -6.15 1.73
CA ILE A 99 7.11 -5.01 2.53
C ILE A 99 7.47 -3.83 1.63
N ASP A 100 8.26 -4.07 0.59
CA ASP A 100 8.70 -3.04 -0.37
C ASP A 100 7.51 -2.40 -1.11
N ALA A 101 6.45 -3.17 -1.33
CA ALA A 101 5.17 -2.70 -1.88
C ALA A 101 4.26 -2.00 -0.84
N GLY A 102 4.67 -1.89 0.42
CA GLY A 102 3.87 -1.30 1.49
C GLY A 102 2.63 -2.14 1.90
N ARG A 103 2.64 -3.44 1.59
CA ARG A 103 1.54 -4.38 1.90
C ARG A 103 1.73 -5.09 3.24
N LEU A 104 2.96 -5.10 3.75
CA LEU A 104 3.36 -5.72 5.00
C LEU A 104 4.19 -4.76 5.84
N SER A 105 4.13 -4.94 7.16
CA SER A 105 5.03 -4.26 8.08
C SER A 105 6.48 -4.75 7.90
N PRO A 106 7.49 -3.87 8.04
CA PRO A 106 8.90 -4.27 7.99
C PRO A 106 9.27 -5.40 8.96
N ASP A 107 8.62 -5.46 10.12
CA ASP A 107 8.87 -6.49 11.14
C ASP A 107 8.47 -7.89 10.69
N THR A 108 7.58 -8.01 9.70
CA THR A 108 7.12 -9.30 9.16
C THR A 108 8.25 -10.15 8.58
N ILE A 109 9.38 -9.55 8.18
CA ILE A 109 10.57 -10.28 7.69
C ILE A 109 11.21 -11.16 8.77
N ASN A 110 10.96 -10.86 10.05
CA ASN A 110 11.45 -11.61 11.20
C ASN A 110 10.39 -12.56 11.76
N ASP A 111 9.17 -12.53 11.24
CA ASP A 111 8.09 -13.41 11.65
C ASP A 111 8.22 -14.77 10.94
N SER A 112 8.82 -15.72 11.66
CA SER A 112 9.04 -17.09 11.14
C SER A 112 7.74 -17.84 10.90
N GLU A 113 6.68 -17.56 11.67
CA GLU A 113 5.37 -18.20 11.51
C GLU A 113 4.70 -17.71 10.23
N TYR A 114 4.71 -16.40 10.00
CA TYR A 114 4.19 -15.82 8.76
C TYR A 114 4.94 -16.35 7.52
N ILE A 115 6.27 -16.36 7.56
CA ILE A 115 7.11 -16.89 6.46
C ILE A 115 6.82 -18.37 6.20
N SER A 116 6.67 -19.17 7.25
CA SER A 116 6.32 -20.61 7.14
C SER A 116 4.94 -20.80 6.50
N ALA A 117 3.97 -19.97 6.88
CA ALA A 117 2.64 -19.99 6.29
C ALA A 117 2.67 -19.60 4.80
N VAL A 118 3.44 -18.57 4.41
CA VAL A 118 3.66 -18.20 3.00
C VAL A 118 4.29 -19.36 2.24
N ASN A 119 5.33 -20.01 2.79
CA ASN A 119 5.98 -21.17 2.16
C ASN A 119 5.00 -22.32 1.91
N SER A 120 4.10 -22.57 2.86
CA SER A 120 3.07 -23.57 2.73
C SER A 120 2.08 -23.26 1.60
N GLN A 121 1.71 -21.99 1.44
CA GLN A 121 0.86 -21.53 0.34
C GLN A 121 1.57 -21.65 -1.03
N LEU A 122 2.84 -21.25 -1.12
CA LEU A 122 3.65 -21.39 -2.35
C LEU A 122 3.75 -22.86 -2.77
N LYS A 123 4.01 -23.77 -1.82
CA LYS A 123 4.05 -25.22 -2.09
C LYS A 123 2.71 -25.77 -2.59
N ARG A 124 1.59 -25.28 -2.07
CA ARG A 124 0.26 -25.68 -2.56
C ARG A 124 0.02 -25.18 -3.98
N LEU A 125 0.36 -23.91 -4.23
CA LEU A 125 0.19 -23.29 -5.53
C LEU A 125 1.02 -23.99 -6.61
N SER A 126 2.24 -24.43 -6.30
CA SER A 126 3.14 -25.08 -7.27
C SER A 126 2.79 -26.55 -7.58
N LYS A 127 1.89 -27.17 -6.81
CA LYS A 127 1.46 -28.56 -7.00
C LYS A 127 0.23 -28.70 -7.90
N ASN A 128 -0.51 -27.61 -8.10
CA ASN A 128 -1.65 -27.55 -9.00
C ASN A 128 -1.21 -27.17 -10.42
#